data_2f298fa0dd024a6598fd7bb6a3d6760d
#
_entry.id   2f298fa0dd024a6598fd7bb6a3d6760d
#
_cell.length_a   1.000
_cell.length_b   1.000
_cell.length_c   1.000
_cell.angle_alpha   90.00
_cell.angle_beta   90.00
_cell.angle_gamma   90.00
#
_symmetry.space_group_name_H-M   'P 1'
#
loop_
_entity.id
_entity.type
_entity.pdbx_description
1 polymer ?
#
loop_
_entity_poly.entity_id
_entity_poly.type
_entity_poly.pdbx_seq_one_letter_code
_entity_poly.pdbx_strand_id
1 'polypeptide(L)'
;MKILVSACLLGIDCKYNGKNNKNDKIIELLKDHELIPVCPEIMGGLPTPRIPAEIHQNKVIAKDGKDVTKQYQKGAEETLKIAKLYNCHTAILKEKSPSCGCGKVYDGTFTGTLINGDLSLIHI
;
A
#
# COMPACT_ATOMS: atom_id res chain seq x y z
N MET A 1 10.28 -18.19 6.04
CA MET A 1 9.81 -17.55 4.80
C MET A 1 9.94 -16.04 4.98
N LYS A 2 10.32 -15.34 3.94
CA LYS A 2 10.34 -13.87 3.95
C LYS A 2 9.06 -13.36 3.30
N ILE A 3 8.31 -12.53 4.01
CA ILE A 3 7.01 -12.03 3.57
C ILE A 3 7.05 -10.51 3.52
N LEU A 4 6.70 -9.95 2.38
CA LEU A 4 6.54 -8.50 2.24
C LEU A 4 5.19 -8.11 2.88
N VAL A 5 5.18 -7.08 3.72
CA VAL A 5 3.98 -6.71 4.48
C VAL A 5 3.75 -5.21 4.41
N SER A 6 2.51 -4.80 4.21
CA SER A 6 2.16 -3.38 4.39
C SER A 6 2.49 -2.96 5.82
N ALA A 7 3.36 -1.96 5.99
CA ALA A 7 3.88 -1.56 7.29
C ALA A 7 2.79 -1.15 8.27
N CYS A 8 1.70 -0.55 7.79
CA CYS A 8 0.59 -0.14 8.65
C CYS A 8 -0.08 -1.33 9.35
N LEU A 9 -0.03 -2.53 8.77
CA LEU A 9 -0.59 -3.74 9.38
C LEU A 9 0.25 -4.22 10.58
N LEU A 10 1.48 -3.75 10.71
CA LEU A 10 2.37 -4.07 11.82
C LEU A 10 2.33 -3.01 12.93
N GLY A 11 1.48 -1.99 12.79
CA GLY A 11 1.38 -0.93 13.76
C GLY A 11 2.26 0.28 13.48
N ILE A 12 2.88 0.36 12.31
CA ILE A 12 3.65 1.52 11.90
C ILE A 12 2.69 2.64 11.50
N ASP A 13 2.90 3.84 12.01
CA ASP A 13 2.03 4.99 11.76
C ASP A 13 2.30 5.62 10.39
N CYS A 14 2.10 4.84 9.34
CA CYS A 14 2.35 5.25 7.95
C CYS A 14 1.07 5.36 7.11
N LYS A 15 -0.09 5.19 7.72
CA LYS A 15 -1.37 5.39 7.05
C LYS A 15 -1.55 6.88 6.69
N TYR A 16 -2.40 7.18 5.71
CA TYR A 16 -2.57 8.57 5.23
C TYR A 16 -2.90 9.57 6.36
N ASN A 17 -3.59 9.14 7.41
CA ASN A 17 -3.97 9.98 8.54
C ASN A 17 -2.94 9.98 9.69
N GLY A 18 -1.76 9.41 9.49
CA GLY A 18 -0.72 9.29 10.51
C GLY A 18 -0.97 8.19 11.53
N LYS A 19 -1.94 7.32 11.27
CA LYS A 19 -2.27 6.19 12.15
C LYS A 19 -1.82 4.88 11.51
N ASN A 20 -2.34 3.77 11.99
CA ASN A 20 -1.99 2.44 11.51
C ASN A 20 -3.22 1.54 11.43
N ASN A 21 -3.02 0.33 10.89
CA ASN A 21 -4.03 -0.72 10.81
C ASN A 21 -3.52 -1.99 11.51
N LYS A 22 -2.91 -1.84 12.67
CA LYS A 22 -2.30 -2.96 13.41
C LYS A 22 -3.20 -4.19 13.43
N ASN A 23 -2.63 -5.34 13.08
CA ASN A 23 -3.31 -6.62 13.06
C ASN A 23 -2.47 -7.63 13.83
N ASP A 24 -2.95 -8.06 15.00
CA ASP A 24 -2.20 -8.94 15.88
C ASP A 24 -1.95 -10.33 15.27
N LYS A 25 -2.85 -10.82 14.41
CA LYS A 25 -2.65 -12.10 13.72
C LYS A 25 -1.46 -12.04 12.75
N ILE A 26 -1.29 -10.91 12.09
CA ILE A 26 -0.16 -10.71 11.19
C ILE A 26 1.15 -10.58 11.99
N ILE A 27 1.10 -9.85 13.11
CA ILE A 27 2.26 -9.70 13.99
C ILE A 27 2.72 -11.05 14.54
N GLU A 28 1.80 -11.97 14.83
CA GLU A 28 2.13 -13.32 15.27
C GLU A 28 2.99 -14.09 14.26
N LEU A 29 2.92 -13.76 12.99
CA LEU A 29 3.74 -14.40 11.96
C LEU A 29 5.24 -14.16 12.17
N LEU A 30 5.64 -13.14 12.95
CA LEU A 30 7.03 -12.89 13.30
C LEU A 30 7.68 -14.04 14.07
N LYS A 31 6.88 -14.91 14.69
CA LYS A 31 7.40 -16.08 15.42
C LYS A 31 8.03 -17.09 14.48
N ASP A 32 7.52 -17.22 13.25
CA ASP A 32 7.92 -18.26 12.31
C ASP A 32 8.45 -17.72 10.98
N HIS A 33 8.29 -16.42 10.72
CA HIS A 33 8.63 -15.80 9.44
C HIS A 33 9.34 -14.47 9.64
N GLU A 34 10.11 -14.07 8.64
CA GLU A 34 10.64 -12.71 8.55
C GLU A 34 9.63 -11.84 7.80
N LEU A 35 9.18 -10.77 8.44
CA LEU A 35 8.26 -9.80 7.83
C LEU A 35 9.06 -8.57 7.41
N ILE A 36 8.93 -8.19 6.14
CA ILE A 36 9.63 -7.05 5.57
C ILE A 36 8.61 -5.94 5.36
N PRO A 37 8.60 -4.91 6.23
CA PRO A 37 7.60 -3.86 6.17
C PRO A 37 7.88 -2.89 5.04
N VAL A 38 6.84 -2.52 4.30
CA VAL A 38 6.92 -1.52 3.24
C VAL A 38 5.70 -0.61 3.28
N CYS A 39 5.88 0.63 2.87
CA CYS A 39 4.78 1.54 2.57
C CYS A 39 5.07 2.21 1.23
N PRO A 40 4.47 1.72 0.14
CA PRO A 40 4.77 2.27 -1.19
C PRO A 40 4.49 3.76 -1.31
N GLU A 41 3.51 4.28 -0.58
CA GLU A 41 3.18 5.69 -0.63
C GLU A 41 4.31 6.55 -0.07
N ILE A 42 4.87 6.17 1.08
CA ILE A 42 6.03 6.86 1.66
C ILE A 42 7.26 6.69 0.76
N MET A 43 7.47 5.50 0.25
CA MET A 43 8.62 5.21 -0.63
C MET A 43 8.54 5.98 -1.94
N GLY A 44 7.34 6.37 -2.35
CA GLY A 44 7.11 7.21 -3.52
C GLY A 44 7.29 8.70 -3.26
N GLY A 45 7.57 9.10 -2.02
CA GLY A 45 7.81 10.49 -1.65
C GLY A 45 6.61 11.21 -1.06
N LEU A 46 5.53 10.49 -0.71
CA LEU A 46 4.38 11.12 -0.08
C LEU A 46 4.59 11.24 1.43
N PRO A 47 4.17 12.35 2.05
CA PRO A 47 4.34 12.55 3.49
C PRO A 47 3.33 11.74 4.31
N THR A 48 3.54 11.68 5.60
CA THR A 48 2.58 11.20 6.59
C THR A 48 2.41 12.28 7.65
N PRO A 49 1.20 12.81 7.92
CA PRO A 49 -0.05 12.52 7.21
C PRO A 49 -0.08 13.09 5.79
N ARG A 50 -1.02 12.61 4.99
CA ARG A 50 -1.19 13.03 3.61
C ARG A 50 -2.67 13.00 3.22
N ILE A 51 -2.99 13.70 2.13
CA ILE A 51 -4.34 13.72 1.59
C ILE A 51 -4.64 12.34 0.99
N PRO A 52 -5.79 11.72 1.29
CA PRO A 52 -6.14 10.42 0.72
C PRO A 52 -6.29 10.52 -0.79
N ALA A 53 -5.94 9.44 -1.48
CA ALA A 53 -6.01 9.35 -2.93
C ALA A 53 -6.77 8.11 -3.37
N GLU A 54 -7.36 8.17 -4.55
CA GLU A 54 -8.09 7.06 -5.15
C GLU A 54 -7.69 6.92 -6.62
N ILE A 55 -7.86 5.72 -7.16
CA ILE A 55 -7.57 5.47 -8.56
C ILE A 55 -8.78 5.87 -9.40
N HIS A 56 -8.52 6.67 -10.45
CA HIS A 56 -9.53 7.11 -11.40
C HIS A 56 -8.93 7.08 -12.81
N GLN A 57 -9.51 6.28 -13.69
CA GLN A 57 -9.08 6.15 -15.10
C GLN A 57 -7.56 5.94 -15.24
N ASN A 58 -7.01 4.95 -14.53
CA ASN A 58 -5.59 4.59 -14.52
C ASN A 58 -4.63 5.64 -13.94
N LYS A 59 -5.21 6.65 -13.27
CA LYS A 59 -4.42 7.65 -12.55
C LYS A 59 -4.76 7.61 -11.07
N VAL A 60 -3.82 8.01 -10.24
CA VAL A 60 -4.02 8.14 -8.80
C VAL A 60 -4.20 9.63 -8.50
N ILE A 61 -5.38 10.00 -8.05
CA ILE A 61 -5.76 11.38 -7.81
C ILE A 61 -6.04 11.58 -6.30
N ALA A 62 -5.37 12.54 -5.70
CA ALA A 62 -5.64 12.91 -4.32
C ALA A 62 -6.99 13.67 -4.23
N LYS A 63 -7.57 13.65 -3.04
CA LYS A 63 -8.89 14.28 -2.80
C LYS A 63 -8.91 15.76 -3.14
N ASP A 64 -7.77 16.44 -3.09
CA ASP A 64 -7.65 17.85 -3.49
C ASP A 64 -7.52 18.05 -5.00
N GLY A 65 -7.61 17.00 -5.79
CA GLY A 65 -7.50 17.04 -7.25
C GLY A 65 -6.08 16.85 -7.79
N LYS A 66 -5.09 16.75 -6.93
CA LYS A 66 -3.69 16.62 -7.36
C LYS A 66 -3.40 15.22 -7.89
N ASP A 67 -2.77 15.14 -9.06
CA ASP A 67 -2.34 13.87 -9.64
C ASP A 67 -1.05 13.41 -8.94
N VAL A 68 -1.13 12.28 -8.27
CA VAL A 68 0.00 11.67 -7.55
C VAL A 68 0.42 10.33 -8.14
N THR A 69 0.05 10.08 -9.39
CA THR A 69 0.34 8.83 -10.09
C THR A 69 1.83 8.51 -10.09
N LYS A 70 2.69 9.49 -10.35
CA LYS A 70 4.15 9.28 -10.39
C LYS A 70 4.70 8.82 -9.04
N GLN A 71 4.19 9.40 -7.95
CA GLN A 71 4.59 9.01 -6.60
C GLN A 71 4.20 7.56 -6.30
N TYR A 72 2.99 7.15 -6.69
CA TYR A 72 2.54 5.77 -6.53
C TYR A 72 3.34 4.80 -7.38
N GLN A 73 3.65 5.17 -8.63
CA GLN A 73 4.50 4.35 -9.50
C GLN A 73 5.90 4.20 -8.93
N LYS A 74 6.49 5.28 -8.44
CA LYS A 74 7.82 5.25 -7.81
C LYS A 74 7.81 4.35 -6.58
N GLY A 75 6.79 4.47 -5.74
CA GLY A 75 6.65 3.63 -4.56
C GLY A 75 6.53 2.15 -4.91
N ALA A 76 5.77 1.81 -5.95
CA ALA A 76 5.63 0.45 -6.43
C ALA A 76 6.97 -0.11 -6.95
N GLU A 77 7.71 0.67 -7.72
CA GLU A 77 9.03 0.29 -8.23
C GLU A 77 10.02 0.02 -7.10
N GLU A 78 10.09 0.91 -6.11
CA GLU A 78 10.99 0.75 -4.97
C GLU A 78 10.59 -0.45 -4.11
N THR A 79 9.30 -0.67 -3.91
CA THR A 79 8.81 -1.84 -3.18
C THR A 79 9.17 -3.13 -3.90
N LEU A 80 9.05 -3.16 -5.22
CA LEU A 80 9.44 -4.33 -6.02
C LEU A 80 10.95 -4.62 -5.91
N LYS A 81 11.78 -3.58 -5.88
CA LYS A 81 13.22 -3.73 -5.65
C LYS A 81 13.50 -4.42 -4.31
N ILE A 82 12.80 -4.01 -3.26
CA ILE A 82 12.94 -4.64 -1.93
C ILE A 82 12.52 -6.10 -1.99
N ALA A 83 11.39 -6.40 -2.63
CA ALA A 83 10.91 -7.77 -2.76
C ALA A 83 11.93 -8.67 -3.47
N LYS A 84 12.55 -8.17 -4.53
CA LYS A 84 13.59 -8.90 -5.28
C LYS A 84 14.87 -9.04 -4.46
N LEU A 85 15.29 -7.98 -3.77
CA LEU A 85 16.50 -7.97 -2.95
C LEU A 85 16.44 -9.03 -1.85
N TYR A 86 15.30 -9.17 -1.19
CA TYR A 86 15.08 -10.14 -0.12
C TYR A 86 14.48 -11.46 -0.61
N ASN A 87 14.28 -11.61 -1.92
CA ASN A 87 13.71 -12.81 -2.52
C ASN A 87 12.34 -13.18 -1.93
N CYS A 88 11.46 -12.19 -1.79
CA CYS A 88 10.11 -12.41 -1.30
C CYS A 88 9.21 -12.92 -2.42
N HIS A 89 8.47 -14.00 -2.15
CA HIS A 89 7.49 -14.58 -3.08
C HIS A 89 6.06 -14.46 -2.57
N THR A 90 5.90 -13.96 -1.35
CA THR A 90 4.61 -13.79 -0.69
C THR A 90 4.51 -12.38 -0.15
N ALA A 91 3.33 -11.79 -0.28
CA ALA A 91 3.04 -10.46 0.25
C ALA A 91 1.69 -10.45 0.96
N ILE A 92 1.62 -9.73 2.06
CA ILE A 92 0.38 -9.44 2.78
C ILE A 92 0.21 -7.93 2.74
N LEU A 93 -0.77 -7.48 1.96
CA LEU A 93 -0.95 -6.07 1.67
C LEU A 93 -2.29 -5.57 2.17
N LYS A 94 -2.34 -4.29 2.56
CA LYS A 94 -3.57 -3.67 3.04
C LYS A 94 -4.56 -3.53 1.88
N GLU A 95 -5.76 -4.10 2.03
CA GLU A 95 -6.84 -3.96 1.04
C GLU A 95 -7.33 -2.51 0.93
N LYS A 96 -7.96 -2.19 -0.20
CA LYS A 96 -8.57 -0.88 -0.50
C LYS A 96 -7.57 0.27 -0.64
N SER A 97 -6.28 0.04 -0.46
CA SER A 97 -5.25 1.03 -0.71
C SER A 97 -4.97 1.14 -2.21
N PRO A 98 -4.78 2.35 -2.78
CA PRO A 98 -4.40 2.48 -4.19
C PRO A 98 -3.06 1.83 -4.53
N SER A 99 -2.14 1.75 -3.57
CA SER A 99 -0.82 1.15 -3.77
C SER A 99 -0.78 -0.33 -3.45
N CYS A 100 -1.53 -0.76 -2.44
CA CYS A 100 -1.50 -2.13 -1.90
C CYS A 100 -2.79 -2.92 -2.16
N GLY A 101 -3.89 -2.24 -2.52
CA GLY A 101 -5.21 -2.84 -2.67
C GLY A 101 -5.25 -3.90 -3.75
N CYS A 102 -5.91 -5.01 -3.43
CA CYS A 102 -6.13 -6.13 -4.33
C CYS A 102 -7.58 -6.58 -4.16
N GLY A 103 -8.32 -6.70 -5.25
CA GLY A 103 -9.73 -7.09 -5.25
C GLY A 103 -10.68 -5.91 -5.22
N LYS A 104 -10.78 -5.16 -4.13
CA LYS A 104 -11.66 -3.99 -4.04
C LYS A 104 -10.91 -2.73 -3.70
N VAL A 105 -11.19 -1.66 -4.42
CA VAL A 105 -10.60 -0.34 -4.25
C VAL A 105 -11.67 0.73 -4.43
N TYR A 106 -11.41 1.94 -3.96
CA TYR A 106 -12.31 3.06 -4.20
C TYR A 106 -12.25 3.50 -5.66
N ASP A 107 -13.39 3.95 -6.20
CA ASP A 107 -13.55 4.25 -7.62
C ASP A 107 -12.98 5.60 -8.08
N GLY A 108 -12.44 6.38 -7.17
CA GLY A 108 -11.85 7.69 -7.48
C GLY A 108 -12.80 8.86 -7.33
N THR A 109 -14.05 8.64 -6.92
CA THR A 109 -15.05 9.72 -6.77
C THR A 109 -15.10 10.31 -5.37
N PHE A 110 -14.42 9.68 -4.40
CA PHE A 110 -14.43 10.04 -2.98
C PHE A 110 -15.82 9.95 -2.33
N THR A 111 -16.70 9.11 -2.88
CA THR A 111 -18.04 8.87 -2.35
C THR A 111 -18.13 7.62 -1.48
N GLY A 112 -17.01 6.91 -1.29
CA GLY A 112 -16.98 5.62 -0.60
C GLY A 112 -17.38 4.44 -1.48
N THR A 113 -17.57 4.65 -2.78
CA THR A 113 -17.93 3.59 -3.72
C THR A 113 -16.72 2.71 -4.00
N LEU A 114 -16.90 1.39 -3.87
CA LEU A 114 -15.87 0.39 -4.14
C LEU A 114 -16.16 -0.30 -5.47
N ILE A 115 -15.11 -0.56 -6.21
CA ILE A 115 -15.16 -1.33 -7.44
C ILE A 115 -14.27 -2.56 -7.32
N ASN A 116 -14.60 -3.62 -8.06
CA ASN A 116 -13.70 -4.77 -8.16
C ASN A 116 -12.51 -4.39 -9.03
N GLY A 117 -11.34 -4.77 -8.58
CA GLY A 117 -10.13 -4.51 -9.33
C GLY A 117 -8.90 -4.97 -8.57
N ASP A 118 -7.90 -5.37 -9.31
CA ASP A 118 -6.56 -5.58 -8.79
C ASP A 118 -5.78 -4.32 -9.14
N LEU A 119 -5.80 -3.38 -8.22
CA LEU A 119 -5.20 -2.07 -8.39
C LEU A 119 -3.92 -1.90 -7.57
N SER A 120 -3.44 -3.00 -6.99
CA SER A 120 -2.09 -3.01 -6.46
C SER A 120 -1.12 -2.72 -7.59
N LEU A 121 -0.31 -1.69 -7.42
CA LEU A 121 0.77 -1.38 -8.34
C LEU A 121 1.97 -2.31 -8.12
N ILE A 122 1.88 -3.20 -7.15
CA ILE A 122 2.91 -4.16 -6.77
C ILE A 122 2.48 -5.55 -7.24
N HIS A 123 3.16 -6.07 -8.22
CA HIS A 123 2.97 -7.45 -8.69
C HIS A 123 4.22 -8.24 -8.36
N ILE A 124 4.08 -9.17 -7.43
CA ILE A 124 5.19 -10.00 -6.96
C ILE A 124 5.08 -11.40 -7.57
#